data_bd582a598d512bded77d312d62f310d6
#
_entry.id   bd582a598d512bded77d312d62f310d6
#
_cell.length_a   1.000
_cell.length_b   1.000
_cell.length_c   1.000
_cell.angle_alpha   90.00
_cell.angle_beta   90.00
_cell.angle_gamma   90.00
#
_symmetry.space_group_name_H-M   'P 1'
#
loop_
_entity.id
_entity.type
_entity.pdbx_description
1 polymer ?
#
loop_
_entity_poly.entity_id
_entity_poly.type
_entity_poly.pdbx_seq_one_letter_code
_entity_poly.pdbx_strand_id
1 'polypeptide(L)'
;EPTTEPTTEPATEPVDATQYVVAGVESLTGYEWQGSPALAPENVMTKSGDVYTKTFTAVPVGKSYQLKVVANTGDEQKWIGLDGTDNNVTFDVETACDVTVTFDPATNKITVTGDGVKMVTDLKVNTITVVGNGEDNWLNGVAWGVDAEVNHMTQIADKVYQIKYENI
;
A
#
# COMPACT_ATOMS: atom_id res chain seq x y z
N GLU A 1 -37.36 -52.52 16.21
CA GLU A 1 -35.99 -52.05 16.13
C GLU A 1 -36.03 -50.53 15.88
N PRO A 2 -35.38 -49.67 16.69
CA PRO A 2 -35.30 -48.25 16.41
C PRO A 2 -34.13 -47.99 15.46
N THR A 3 -34.42 -47.43 14.30
CA THR A 3 -33.45 -46.96 13.33
C THR A 3 -32.81 -45.67 13.83
N THR A 4 -31.52 -45.73 14.19
CA THR A 4 -30.71 -44.54 14.56
C THR A 4 -30.32 -43.83 13.27
N GLU A 5 -30.88 -42.65 13.02
CA GLU A 5 -30.35 -41.74 11.99
C GLU A 5 -28.92 -41.25 12.39
N PRO A 6 -27.96 -41.19 11.46
CA PRO A 6 -26.67 -40.61 11.75
C PRO A 6 -26.83 -39.09 11.87
N THR A 7 -26.60 -38.56 13.05
CA THR A 7 -26.46 -37.11 13.29
C THR A 7 -25.20 -36.66 12.56
N THR A 8 -25.36 -35.93 11.45
CA THR A 8 -24.25 -35.26 10.78
C THR A 8 -23.87 -34.06 11.65
N GLU A 9 -22.75 -34.18 12.35
CA GLU A 9 -22.10 -33.04 13.02
C GLU A 9 -21.83 -31.94 11.99
N PRO A 10 -22.18 -30.66 12.27
CA PRO A 10 -21.83 -29.59 11.35
C PRO A 10 -20.30 -29.53 11.27
N ALA A 11 -19.76 -29.60 10.06
CA ALA A 11 -18.35 -29.44 9.80
C ALA A 11 -17.92 -28.09 10.39
N THR A 12 -17.10 -28.12 11.43
CA THR A 12 -16.45 -26.96 12.01
C THR A 12 -15.54 -26.42 10.90
N GLU A 13 -15.85 -25.25 10.34
CA GLU A 13 -14.95 -24.56 9.44
C GLU A 13 -13.59 -24.36 10.12
N PRO A 14 -12.47 -24.53 9.40
CA PRO A 14 -11.15 -24.37 9.99
C PRO A 14 -11.00 -22.96 10.54
N VAL A 15 -10.64 -22.86 11.82
CA VAL A 15 -10.57 -21.65 12.65
C VAL A 15 -9.41 -20.73 12.29
N ASP A 16 -8.93 -20.71 11.03
CA ASP A 16 -7.76 -19.92 10.63
C ASP A 16 -7.84 -19.36 9.20
N ALA A 17 -9.03 -18.97 8.76
CA ALA A 17 -9.14 -18.23 7.51
C ALA A 17 -8.64 -16.80 7.72
N THR A 18 -7.50 -16.44 7.11
CA THR A 18 -7.01 -15.06 7.10
C THR A 18 -8.08 -14.11 6.60
N GLN A 19 -8.41 -13.09 7.40
CA GLN A 19 -9.30 -12.00 7.02
C GLN A 19 -8.47 -10.80 6.59
N TYR A 20 -8.85 -10.19 5.47
CA TYR A 20 -8.20 -8.99 4.96
C TYR A 20 -9.08 -7.77 5.21
N VAL A 21 -8.49 -6.70 5.73
CA VAL A 21 -9.17 -5.43 6.06
C VAL A 21 -8.46 -4.29 5.34
N VAL A 22 -9.23 -3.39 4.73
CA VAL A 22 -8.66 -2.13 4.23
C VAL A 22 -8.57 -1.14 5.38
N ALA A 23 -7.35 -0.78 5.76
CA ALA A 23 -7.04 0.25 6.74
C ALA A 23 -6.50 1.49 6.02
N GLY A 24 -6.92 2.68 6.41
CA GLY A 24 -6.48 3.91 5.76
C GLY A 24 -6.96 5.15 6.48
N VAL A 25 -6.87 6.28 5.80
CA VAL A 25 -7.36 7.56 6.34
C VAL A 25 -8.86 7.51 6.60
N GLU A 26 -9.32 8.16 7.67
CA GLU A 26 -10.71 8.17 8.11
C GLU A 26 -11.68 8.62 7.01
N SER A 27 -11.28 9.61 6.21
CA SER A 27 -12.09 10.14 5.10
C SER A 27 -12.41 9.12 4.00
N LEU A 28 -11.66 8.01 3.92
CA LEU A 28 -11.92 6.89 3.00
C LEU A 28 -12.62 5.73 3.71
N THR A 29 -12.09 5.32 4.86
CA THR A 29 -12.47 4.06 5.50
C THR A 29 -13.50 4.21 6.63
N GLY A 30 -13.78 5.46 7.05
CA GLY A 30 -14.58 5.76 8.22
C GLY A 30 -13.85 5.55 9.55
N TYR A 31 -12.61 5.09 9.53
CA TYR A 31 -11.77 4.81 10.69
C TYR A 31 -10.32 5.23 10.41
N GLU A 32 -9.66 5.84 11.39
CA GLU A 32 -8.26 6.21 11.23
C GLU A 32 -7.35 4.99 11.43
N TRP A 33 -6.82 4.44 10.32
CA TRP A 33 -5.88 3.32 10.28
C TRP A 33 -6.30 2.08 11.11
N GLN A 34 -7.58 1.71 11.10
CA GLN A 34 -8.08 0.55 11.82
C GLN A 34 -7.97 -0.73 10.96
N GLY A 35 -7.13 -1.67 11.39
CA GLY A 35 -6.87 -2.93 10.69
C GLY A 35 -7.59 -4.16 11.27
N SER A 36 -8.30 -4.02 12.39
CA SER A 36 -9.01 -5.13 13.03
C SER A 36 -10.39 -5.35 12.39
N PRO A 37 -10.74 -6.60 11.98
CA PRO A 37 -12.07 -6.91 11.45
C PRO A 37 -13.18 -6.75 12.49
N ALA A 38 -12.86 -6.87 13.78
CA ALA A 38 -13.83 -6.68 14.87
C ALA A 38 -14.15 -5.20 15.11
N LEU A 39 -13.20 -4.29 14.84
CA LEU A 39 -13.36 -2.85 15.08
C LEU A 39 -13.76 -2.08 13.81
N ALA A 40 -13.48 -2.62 12.63
CA ALA A 40 -13.88 -2.06 11.33
C ALA A 40 -14.48 -3.15 10.42
N PRO A 41 -15.59 -3.78 10.82
CA PRO A 41 -16.20 -4.88 10.08
C PRO A 41 -16.62 -4.47 8.65
N GLU A 42 -16.97 -3.21 8.45
CA GLU A 42 -17.34 -2.68 7.14
C GLU A 42 -16.17 -2.67 6.15
N ASN A 43 -14.92 -2.66 6.64
CA ASN A 43 -13.72 -2.61 5.82
C ASN A 43 -13.12 -3.99 5.53
N VAL A 44 -13.78 -5.06 6.01
CA VAL A 44 -13.40 -6.43 5.67
C VAL A 44 -13.62 -6.64 4.17
N MET A 45 -12.59 -7.20 3.53
CA MET A 45 -12.61 -7.49 2.10
C MET A 45 -13.36 -8.80 1.82
N THR A 46 -14.05 -8.84 0.71
CA THR A 46 -14.77 -10.03 0.23
C THR A 46 -13.91 -10.79 -0.76
N LYS A 47 -13.83 -12.11 -0.64
CA LYS A 47 -13.13 -12.97 -1.58
C LYS A 47 -13.87 -13.01 -2.93
N SER A 48 -13.13 -12.81 -4.03
CA SER A 48 -13.63 -12.86 -5.40
C SER A 48 -12.61 -13.63 -6.27
N GLY A 49 -12.85 -14.92 -6.47
CA GLY A 49 -11.88 -15.81 -7.10
C GLY A 49 -10.61 -15.92 -6.25
N ASP A 50 -9.46 -15.57 -6.84
CA ASP A 50 -8.14 -15.63 -6.18
C ASP A 50 -7.74 -14.32 -5.49
N VAL A 51 -8.57 -13.29 -5.60
CA VAL A 51 -8.33 -11.96 -5.02
C VAL A 51 -9.38 -11.61 -3.97
N TYR A 52 -9.11 -10.54 -3.24
CA TYR A 52 -10.04 -9.95 -2.28
C TYR A 52 -10.38 -8.52 -2.71
N THR A 53 -11.64 -8.11 -2.54
CA THR A 53 -12.14 -6.81 -2.97
C THR A 53 -12.90 -6.09 -1.87
N LYS A 54 -12.80 -4.75 -1.86
CA LYS A 54 -13.63 -3.86 -1.06
C LYS A 54 -13.95 -2.62 -1.88
N THR A 55 -15.23 -2.25 -1.95
CA THR A 55 -15.67 -1.02 -2.59
C THR A 55 -16.14 -0.02 -1.53
N PHE A 56 -15.64 1.19 -1.61
CA PHE A 56 -16.11 2.38 -0.89
C PHE A 56 -16.97 3.20 -1.84
N THR A 57 -18.22 3.44 -1.47
CA THR A 57 -19.18 4.12 -2.34
C THR A 57 -19.13 5.63 -2.17
N ALA A 58 -19.31 6.35 -3.29
CA ALA A 58 -19.42 7.81 -3.32
C ALA A 58 -18.26 8.54 -2.60
N VAL A 59 -17.03 8.04 -2.77
CA VAL A 59 -15.85 8.70 -2.20
C VAL A 59 -15.75 10.11 -2.77
N PRO A 60 -15.67 11.16 -1.93
CA PRO A 60 -15.65 12.54 -2.40
C PRO A 60 -14.34 12.90 -3.11
N VAL A 61 -14.37 13.99 -3.86
CA VAL A 61 -13.16 14.61 -4.40
C VAL A 61 -12.19 14.93 -3.28
N GLY A 62 -10.95 14.52 -3.43
CA GLY A 62 -9.91 14.72 -2.41
C GLY A 62 -8.53 14.36 -2.91
N LYS A 63 -7.53 14.76 -2.15
CA LYS A 63 -6.12 14.51 -2.43
C LYS A 63 -5.49 13.63 -1.37
N SER A 64 -4.53 12.81 -1.81
CA SER A 64 -3.68 12.02 -0.92
C SER A 64 -4.46 11.06 -0.01
N TYR A 65 -5.51 10.42 -0.53
CA TYR A 65 -6.08 9.27 0.14
C TYR A 65 -5.02 8.19 0.31
N GLN A 66 -4.95 7.60 1.49
CA GLN A 66 -3.94 6.59 1.80
C GLN A 66 -4.57 5.35 2.39
N LEU A 67 -4.06 4.19 2.00
CA LEU A 67 -4.51 2.91 2.55
C LEU A 67 -3.38 1.86 2.57
N LYS A 68 -3.63 0.81 3.35
CA LYS A 68 -2.95 -0.49 3.33
C LYS A 68 -3.99 -1.59 3.43
N VAL A 69 -3.59 -2.81 3.13
CA VAL A 69 -4.37 -4.00 3.47
C VAL A 69 -3.75 -4.67 4.69
N VAL A 70 -4.58 -5.06 5.64
CA VAL A 70 -4.15 -5.76 6.85
C VAL A 70 -4.64 -7.20 6.79
N ALA A 71 -3.72 -8.15 6.77
CA ALA A 71 -4.01 -9.57 6.91
C ALA A 71 -4.09 -9.92 8.40
N ASN A 72 -5.23 -10.44 8.83
CA ASN A 72 -5.50 -10.87 10.20
C ASN A 72 -5.59 -12.40 10.22
N THR A 73 -4.67 -13.07 10.91
CA THR A 73 -4.65 -14.54 11.07
C THR A 73 -4.52 -14.85 12.54
N GLY A 74 -5.59 -15.39 13.13
CA GLY A 74 -5.67 -15.50 14.58
C GLY A 74 -5.49 -14.13 15.26
N ASP A 75 -4.52 -14.04 16.18
CA ASP A 75 -4.18 -12.79 16.88
C ASP A 75 -3.11 -11.95 16.17
N GLU A 76 -2.60 -12.41 15.03
CA GLU A 76 -1.54 -11.74 14.29
C GLU A 76 -2.09 -10.78 13.23
N GLN A 77 -1.45 -9.61 13.09
CA GLN A 77 -1.72 -8.63 12.04
C GLN A 77 -0.47 -8.40 11.20
N LYS A 78 -0.61 -8.52 9.88
CA LYS A 78 0.41 -8.14 8.92
C LYS A 78 -0.09 -6.99 8.06
N TRP A 79 0.58 -5.84 8.12
CA TRP A 79 0.28 -4.67 7.32
C TRP A 79 0.99 -4.74 5.97
N ILE A 80 0.24 -4.58 4.90
CA ILE A 80 0.71 -4.74 3.52
C ILE A 80 0.40 -3.44 2.79
N GLY A 81 1.42 -2.76 2.30
CA GLY A 81 1.28 -1.53 1.54
C GLY A 81 1.55 -1.72 0.05
N LEU A 82 1.98 -0.66 -0.60
CA LEU A 82 2.25 -0.63 -2.04
C LEU A 82 3.26 -1.72 -2.43
N ASP A 83 2.88 -2.59 -3.35
CA ASP A 83 3.68 -3.72 -3.85
C ASP A 83 4.29 -4.60 -2.74
N GLY A 84 3.54 -4.78 -1.64
CA GLY A 84 3.94 -5.59 -0.50
C GLY A 84 4.94 -4.94 0.45
N THR A 85 5.24 -3.66 0.27
CA THR A 85 6.14 -2.86 1.12
C THR A 85 5.41 -2.22 2.29
N ASP A 86 6.15 -1.46 3.13
CA ASP A 86 5.56 -0.64 4.19
C ASP A 86 5.03 0.73 3.69
N ASN A 87 5.20 1.05 2.41
CA ASN A 87 4.70 2.30 1.85
C ASN A 87 3.18 2.26 1.71
N ASN A 88 2.51 3.38 2.01
CA ASN A 88 1.07 3.47 1.78
C ASN A 88 0.75 3.47 0.28
N VAL A 89 -0.37 2.83 -0.08
CA VAL A 89 -0.99 3.08 -1.40
C VAL A 89 -1.63 4.45 -1.33
N THR A 90 -1.21 5.36 -2.22
CA THR A 90 -1.69 6.74 -2.24
C THR A 90 -2.36 7.06 -3.57
N PHE A 91 -3.51 7.72 -3.51
CA PHE A 91 -4.26 8.12 -4.70
C PHE A 91 -5.07 9.40 -4.44
N ASP A 92 -5.42 10.08 -5.52
CA ASP A 92 -6.35 11.20 -5.53
C ASP A 92 -7.70 10.74 -6.08
N VAL A 93 -8.78 11.40 -5.70
CA VAL A 93 -10.11 11.31 -6.31
C VAL A 93 -10.41 12.65 -6.98
N GLU A 94 -10.36 12.70 -8.31
CA GLU A 94 -10.56 13.93 -9.10
C GLU A 94 -12.04 14.21 -9.37
N THR A 95 -12.87 13.15 -9.39
CA THR A 95 -14.33 13.22 -9.48
C THR A 95 -14.89 12.22 -8.46
N ALA A 96 -15.91 12.63 -7.71
CA ALA A 96 -16.55 11.73 -6.74
C ALA A 96 -17.03 10.45 -7.43
N CYS A 97 -16.60 9.31 -6.91
CA CYS A 97 -16.86 8.00 -7.52
C CYS A 97 -16.81 6.87 -6.47
N ASP A 98 -17.23 5.69 -6.90
CA ASP A 98 -16.97 4.48 -6.16
C ASP A 98 -15.50 4.09 -6.32
N VAL A 99 -14.84 3.74 -5.22
CA VAL A 99 -13.43 3.32 -5.19
C VAL A 99 -13.36 1.86 -4.80
N THR A 100 -12.84 1.03 -5.70
CA THR A 100 -12.64 -0.40 -5.45
C THR A 100 -11.17 -0.69 -5.18
N VAL A 101 -10.91 -1.29 -4.03
CA VAL A 101 -9.61 -1.82 -3.64
C VAL A 101 -9.61 -3.32 -3.90
N THR A 102 -8.63 -3.80 -4.66
CA THR A 102 -8.40 -5.22 -4.94
C THR A 102 -7.05 -5.63 -4.38
N PHE A 103 -7.01 -6.75 -3.67
CA PHE A 103 -5.80 -7.32 -3.10
C PHE A 103 -5.58 -8.73 -3.62
N ASP A 104 -4.40 -8.99 -4.16
CA ASP A 104 -3.92 -10.30 -4.56
C ASP A 104 -2.94 -10.85 -3.52
N PRO A 105 -3.33 -11.85 -2.72
CA PRO A 105 -2.46 -12.41 -1.67
C PRO A 105 -1.27 -13.20 -2.21
N ALA A 106 -1.32 -13.68 -3.45
CA ALA A 106 -0.21 -14.43 -4.06
C ALA A 106 0.98 -13.51 -4.39
N THR A 107 0.70 -12.26 -4.76
CA THR A 107 1.71 -11.26 -5.15
C THR A 107 1.87 -10.13 -4.15
N ASN A 108 1.01 -10.05 -3.13
CA ASN A 108 0.84 -8.91 -2.20
C ASN A 108 0.53 -7.59 -2.93
N LYS A 109 -0.05 -7.66 -4.12
CA LYS A 109 -0.38 -6.48 -4.91
C LYS A 109 -1.71 -5.89 -4.50
N ILE A 110 -1.72 -4.58 -4.26
CA ILE A 110 -2.93 -3.79 -4.04
C ILE A 110 -3.18 -2.93 -5.28
N THR A 111 -4.41 -2.98 -5.81
CA THR A 111 -4.85 -2.16 -6.93
C THR A 111 -6.05 -1.34 -6.48
N VAL A 112 -6.07 -0.06 -6.83
CA VAL A 112 -7.19 0.86 -6.55
C VAL A 112 -7.75 1.35 -7.87
N THR A 113 -9.07 1.23 -8.05
CA THR A 113 -9.78 1.63 -9.29
C THR A 113 -11.05 2.41 -8.98
N GLY A 114 -11.45 3.26 -9.91
CA GLY A 114 -12.65 4.10 -9.89
C GLY A 114 -12.56 5.16 -10.98
N ASP A 115 -13.70 5.64 -11.50
CA ASP A 115 -13.72 6.56 -12.65
C ASP A 115 -13.04 7.92 -12.36
N GLY A 116 -12.92 8.30 -11.08
CA GLY A 116 -12.24 9.52 -10.65
C GLY A 116 -10.89 9.26 -9.97
N VAL A 117 -10.43 8.01 -9.90
CA VAL A 117 -9.20 7.64 -9.18
C VAL A 117 -7.97 7.94 -10.02
N LYS A 118 -7.01 8.63 -9.43
CA LYS A 118 -5.68 8.85 -9.96
C LYS A 118 -4.62 8.41 -8.97
N MET A 119 -3.88 7.38 -9.32
CA MET A 119 -2.79 6.90 -8.48
C MET A 119 -1.71 7.98 -8.35
N VAL A 120 -1.30 8.26 -7.12
CA VAL A 120 -0.12 9.08 -6.85
C VAL A 120 1.09 8.15 -6.89
N THR A 121 1.72 8.08 -8.06
CA THR A 121 2.93 7.29 -8.30
C THR A 121 4.20 8.04 -7.95
N ASP A 122 4.09 9.30 -7.59
CA ASP A 122 5.18 10.06 -7.00
C ASP A 122 5.41 9.54 -5.56
N LEU A 123 5.95 8.33 -5.49
CA LEU A 123 6.90 8.03 -4.44
C LEU A 123 7.80 9.27 -4.41
N LYS A 124 7.91 9.93 -3.25
CA LYS A 124 8.99 10.90 -3.05
C LYS A 124 10.21 10.23 -3.64
N VAL A 125 10.63 10.68 -4.81
CA VAL A 125 11.90 10.23 -5.37
C VAL A 125 12.85 10.58 -4.25
N ASN A 126 13.38 9.56 -3.55
CA ASN A 126 14.38 9.82 -2.54
C ASN A 126 15.52 10.43 -3.32
N THR A 127 15.65 11.73 -3.25
CA THR A 127 16.76 12.42 -3.85
C THR A 127 18.00 11.93 -3.16
N ILE A 128 18.81 11.15 -3.86
CA ILE A 128 20.08 10.67 -3.34
C ILE A 128 21.13 11.68 -3.79
N THR A 129 21.76 12.31 -2.81
CA THR A 129 22.80 13.30 -3.05
C THR A 129 24.15 12.73 -2.64
N VAL A 130 25.15 12.86 -3.50
CA VAL A 130 26.54 12.57 -3.14
C VAL A 130 27.10 13.76 -2.37
N VAL A 131 27.62 13.50 -1.18
CA VAL A 131 28.21 14.52 -0.33
C VAL A 131 29.64 14.16 0.06
N GLY A 132 30.47 15.16 0.23
CA GLY A 132 31.87 14.98 0.61
C GLY A 132 32.64 16.28 0.58
N ASN A 133 33.97 16.21 0.62
CA ASN A 133 34.82 17.37 0.43
C ASN A 133 34.78 17.81 -1.04
N GLY A 134 34.19 18.97 -1.33
CA GLY A 134 34.01 19.52 -2.68
C GLY A 134 35.17 20.38 -3.18
N GLU A 135 36.39 20.23 -2.62
CA GLU A 135 37.57 20.97 -3.07
C GLU A 135 38.02 20.51 -4.47
N ASP A 136 38.73 21.38 -5.20
CA ASP A 136 39.35 21.10 -6.46
C ASP A 136 38.43 20.55 -7.58
N ASN A 137 37.25 21.12 -7.75
CA ASN A 137 36.20 20.72 -8.70
C ASN A 137 35.53 19.33 -8.43
N TRP A 138 35.98 18.60 -7.43
CA TRP A 138 35.31 17.42 -6.95
C TRP A 138 33.89 17.78 -6.42
N LEU A 139 32.90 16.93 -6.63
CA LEU A 139 31.51 17.18 -6.24
C LEU A 139 30.96 18.55 -6.74
N ASN A 140 31.37 18.94 -7.98
CA ASN A 140 30.95 20.22 -8.57
C ASN A 140 31.25 21.45 -7.66
N GLY A 141 32.32 21.36 -6.85
CA GLY A 141 32.72 22.44 -5.95
C GLY A 141 31.86 22.63 -4.70
N VAL A 142 30.96 21.70 -4.40
CA VAL A 142 30.06 21.79 -3.24
C VAL A 142 30.52 20.85 -2.14
N ALA A 143 31.11 21.39 -1.09
CA ALA A 143 31.51 20.64 0.09
C ALA A 143 30.30 20.37 1.02
N TRP A 144 30.04 19.09 1.32
CA TRP A 144 29.05 18.61 2.31
C TRP A 144 27.60 19.14 2.14
N GLY A 145 27.24 19.57 0.93
CA GLY A 145 25.89 20.10 0.62
C GLY A 145 24.87 18.98 0.41
N VAL A 146 24.09 18.63 1.43
CA VAL A 146 23.06 17.57 1.35
C VAL A 146 21.91 17.90 0.40
N ASP A 147 21.65 19.19 0.16
CA ASP A 147 20.60 19.72 -0.72
C ASP A 147 21.16 20.23 -2.07
N ALA A 148 22.42 19.92 -2.39
CA ALA A 148 23.05 20.37 -3.61
C ALA A 148 22.50 19.61 -4.83
N GLU A 149 21.60 20.25 -5.59
CA GLU A 149 20.94 19.67 -6.77
C GLU A 149 21.97 19.17 -7.82
N VAL A 150 23.10 19.85 -7.96
CA VAL A 150 24.17 19.47 -8.88
C VAL A 150 24.82 18.11 -8.55
N ASN A 151 24.63 17.64 -7.32
CA ASN A 151 25.13 16.37 -6.82
C ASN A 151 24.01 15.33 -6.61
N HIS A 152 22.80 15.58 -7.12
CA HIS A 152 21.73 14.61 -7.12
C HIS A 152 22.03 13.47 -8.12
N MET A 153 21.88 12.25 -7.67
CA MET A 153 22.00 11.07 -8.52
C MET A 153 20.74 10.86 -9.35
N THR A 154 20.90 10.44 -10.59
CA THR A 154 19.79 10.03 -11.46
C THR A 154 19.54 8.54 -11.29
N GLN A 155 18.28 8.15 -11.09
CA GLN A 155 17.91 6.74 -11.10
C GLN A 155 17.98 6.20 -12.52
N ILE A 156 18.78 5.14 -12.73
CA ILE A 156 19.00 4.50 -14.04
C ILE A 156 18.39 3.10 -14.15
N ALA A 157 18.05 2.48 -13.01
CA ALA A 157 17.32 1.21 -12.92
C ALA A 157 16.65 1.12 -11.53
N ASP A 158 15.85 0.07 -11.28
CA ASP A 158 15.26 -0.14 -9.95
C ASP A 158 16.36 -0.17 -8.88
N LYS A 159 16.25 0.75 -7.91
CA LYS A 159 17.22 0.94 -6.81
C LYS A 159 18.67 1.19 -7.24
N VAL A 160 18.91 1.52 -8.52
CA VAL A 160 20.24 1.86 -9.04
C VAL A 160 20.28 3.34 -9.42
N TYR A 161 21.20 4.06 -8.80
CA TYR A 161 21.36 5.49 -8.99
C TYR A 161 22.78 5.79 -9.49
N GLN A 162 22.93 6.75 -10.36
CA GLN A 162 24.20 7.14 -10.95
C GLN A 162 24.35 8.67 -10.97
N ILE A 163 25.56 9.12 -10.70
CA ILE A 163 26.03 10.47 -11.03
C ILE A 163 27.41 10.33 -11.70
N LYS A 164 27.70 11.19 -12.65
CA LYS A 164 28.99 11.23 -13.35
C LYS A 164 29.63 12.59 -13.12
N TYR A 165 30.86 12.55 -12.68
CA TYR A 165 31.72 13.74 -12.59
C TYR A 165 32.73 13.73 -13.74
N GLU A 166 32.91 14.87 -14.40
CA GLU A 166 33.84 15.04 -15.49
C GLU A 166 34.93 16.05 -15.12
N ASN A 167 36.13 15.85 -15.64
CA ASN A 167 37.28 16.73 -15.41
C ASN A 167 37.67 16.92 -13.93
N ILE A 168 37.64 15.84 -13.18
CA ILE A 168 38.14 15.80 -11.79
C ILE A 168 39.59 15.41 -11.75
#